data_f28f8ec896814a1386e5463d7eabda7a
#
_entry.id   f28f8ec896814a1386e5463d7eabda7a
#
_cell.length_a   1.000
_cell.length_b   1.000
_cell.length_c   1.000
_cell.angle_alpha   90.00
_cell.angle_beta   90.00
_cell.angle_gamma   90.00
#
_symmetry.space_group_name_H-M   'P 1'
#
loop_
_entity.id
_entity.type
_entity.pdbx_description
1 polymer ?
#
loop_
_entity_poly.entity_id
_entity_poly.type
_entity_poly.pdbx_seq_one_letter_code
_entity_poly.pdbx_strand_id
1 'polypeptide(L)'
;MRQTYIAQVKAHDNYKLEVKIDYPGKSDGIVIFCHGSGPNTYDNPREIEGKHFNYFDLFADEFCRRSLAFCRWNTRGCAVSNHPPDFVAIDRAGYETYCPATSIQDIITVKNYVKALPQFRYAKILLMGISEGATLAPFAAVPCDDIAGLLLAGVSYGNMR
;
A
#
# COMPACT_ATOMS: atom_id res chain seq x y z
N MET A 1 -13.46 -1.97 -16.83
CA MET A 1 -12.82 -0.61 -16.80
C MET A 1 -12.31 -0.38 -15.39
N ARG A 2 -11.06 0.07 -15.22
CA ARG A 2 -10.47 0.41 -13.91
C ARG A 2 -11.12 1.67 -13.36
N GLN A 3 -11.53 1.63 -12.12
CA GLN A 3 -12.00 2.77 -11.33
C GLN A 3 -10.97 3.09 -10.26
N THR A 4 -10.86 4.35 -9.87
CA THR A 4 -9.90 4.80 -8.85
C THR A 4 -10.65 5.52 -7.74
N TYR A 5 -10.29 5.21 -6.50
CA TYR A 5 -10.82 5.84 -5.30
C TYR A 5 -9.67 6.27 -4.40
N ILE A 6 -9.69 7.52 -3.93
CA ILE A 6 -8.71 8.06 -2.99
C ILE A 6 -9.45 8.51 -1.74
N ALA A 7 -8.90 8.17 -0.58
CA ALA A 7 -9.48 8.50 0.72
C ALA A 7 -8.40 8.83 1.76
N GLN A 8 -8.80 9.60 2.76
CA GLN A 8 -8.03 9.75 3.99
C GLN A 8 -8.56 8.76 5.04
N VAL A 9 -7.65 7.95 5.59
CA VAL A 9 -7.94 6.94 6.59
C VAL A 9 -7.22 7.31 7.89
N LYS A 10 -7.95 7.30 9.00
CA LYS A 10 -7.42 7.64 10.31
C LYS A 10 -6.74 6.42 10.92
N ALA A 11 -5.43 6.50 11.17
CA ALA A 11 -4.64 5.49 11.87
C ALA A 11 -4.97 5.45 13.37
N HIS A 12 -4.46 4.43 14.06
CA HIS A 12 -4.69 4.20 15.50
C HIS A 12 -4.28 5.37 16.39
N ASP A 13 -3.27 6.14 15.97
CA ASP A 13 -2.74 7.33 16.66
C ASP A 13 -3.30 8.65 16.11
N ASN A 14 -4.39 8.60 15.36
CA ASN A 14 -5.05 9.69 14.67
C ASN A 14 -4.27 10.29 13.47
N TYR A 15 -3.14 9.71 13.07
CA TYR A 15 -2.45 10.10 11.85
C TYR A 15 -3.36 9.85 10.63
N LYS A 16 -3.32 10.74 9.63
CA LYS A 16 -4.13 10.64 8.43
C LYS A 16 -3.31 9.99 7.31
N LEU A 17 -3.63 8.74 6.99
CA LEU A 17 -3.06 8.03 5.86
C LEU A 17 -3.86 8.35 4.60
N GLU A 18 -3.20 8.70 3.53
CA GLU A 18 -3.81 8.87 2.21
C GLU A 18 -3.72 7.56 1.44
N VAL A 19 -4.87 6.99 1.12
CA VAL A 19 -5.02 5.64 0.53
C VAL A 19 -5.60 5.77 -0.86
N LYS A 20 -5.03 5.02 -1.83
CA LYS A 20 -5.54 4.90 -3.20
C LYS A 20 -5.89 3.46 -3.50
N ILE A 21 -7.09 3.25 -4.05
CA ILE A 21 -7.58 1.94 -4.45
C ILE A 21 -7.98 2.01 -5.92
N ASP A 22 -7.35 1.17 -6.73
CA ASP A 22 -7.78 0.90 -8.09
C ASP A 22 -8.52 -0.43 -8.12
N TYR A 23 -9.68 -0.48 -8.80
CA TYR A 23 -10.50 -1.68 -8.79
C TYR A 23 -11.31 -1.82 -10.10
N PRO A 24 -11.62 -3.06 -10.53
CA PRO A 24 -12.63 -3.32 -11.55
C PRO A 24 -14.03 -3.13 -10.94
N GLY A 25 -15.06 -3.04 -11.76
CA GLY A 25 -16.42 -2.85 -11.24
C GLY A 25 -16.85 -3.88 -10.18
N LYS A 26 -16.42 -5.15 -10.33
CA LYS A 26 -16.56 -6.22 -9.33
C LYS A 26 -15.20 -6.81 -9.04
N SER A 27 -14.88 -6.98 -7.75
CA SER A 27 -13.60 -7.54 -7.28
C SER A 27 -13.82 -8.81 -6.48
N ASP A 28 -13.12 -9.88 -6.84
CA ASP A 28 -13.10 -11.15 -6.11
C ASP A 28 -12.12 -11.10 -4.93
N GLY A 29 -11.15 -10.21 -5.00
CA GLY A 29 -10.16 -9.96 -3.95
C GLY A 29 -9.53 -8.58 -4.08
N ILE A 30 -8.77 -8.22 -3.06
CA ILE A 30 -7.99 -7.00 -3.02
C ILE A 30 -6.56 -7.28 -2.56
N VAL A 31 -5.58 -6.76 -3.30
CA VAL A 31 -4.18 -6.79 -2.95
C VAL A 31 -3.85 -5.47 -2.25
N ILE A 32 -3.44 -5.54 -1.00
CA ILE A 32 -2.96 -4.40 -0.21
C ILE A 32 -1.44 -4.41 -0.26
N PHE A 33 -0.85 -3.37 -0.82
CA PHE A 33 0.57 -3.27 -1.06
C PHE A 33 1.29 -2.68 0.15
N CYS A 34 2.17 -3.45 0.77
CA CYS A 34 3.03 -3.03 1.88
C CYS A 34 4.37 -2.55 1.32
N HIS A 35 4.64 -1.27 1.45
CA HIS A 35 5.85 -0.64 0.91
C HIS A 35 7.14 -1.16 1.54
N GLY A 36 8.23 -1.10 0.75
CA GLY A 36 9.59 -1.21 1.28
C GLY A 36 9.98 0.01 2.12
N SER A 37 11.22 0.01 2.63
CA SER A 37 11.76 1.14 3.40
C SER A 37 11.87 2.42 2.57
N GLY A 38 11.86 3.55 3.26
CA GLY A 38 12.03 4.87 2.67
C GLY A 38 10.73 5.62 2.39
N PRO A 39 10.84 6.81 1.81
CA PRO A 39 9.70 7.66 1.50
C PRO A 39 8.96 7.12 0.27
N ASN A 40 7.82 6.48 0.51
CA ASN A 40 6.99 5.91 -0.55
C ASN A 40 5.63 6.59 -0.61
N THR A 41 5.04 6.63 -1.80
CA THR A 41 3.68 7.12 -2.01
C THR A 41 2.81 6.06 -2.66
N TYR A 42 1.50 6.30 -2.73
CA TYR A 42 0.57 5.41 -3.42
C TYR A 42 0.78 5.38 -4.95
N ASP A 43 1.60 6.29 -5.46
CA ASP A 43 2.11 6.26 -6.83
C ASP A 43 3.62 6.01 -6.81
N ASN A 44 4.14 5.43 -7.88
CA ASN A 44 5.56 5.18 -8.05
C ASN A 44 5.99 5.68 -9.44
N PRO A 45 5.94 7.02 -9.65
CA PRO A 45 6.29 7.61 -10.93
C PRO A 45 7.79 7.47 -11.20
N ARG A 46 8.10 7.31 -12.47
CA ARG A 46 9.47 7.22 -12.99
C ARG A 46 9.57 7.96 -14.30
N GLU A 47 10.76 8.43 -14.58
CA GLU A 47 11.15 8.95 -15.87
C GLU A 47 12.36 8.18 -16.37
N ILE A 48 12.23 7.54 -17.52
CA ILE A 48 13.31 6.82 -18.19
C ILE A 48 13.34 7.29 -19.64
N GLU A 49 14.48 7.84 -20.07
CA GLU A 49 14.67 8.33 -21.46
C GLU A 49 13.56 9.31 -21.90
N GLY A 50 13.15 10.22 -21.01
CA GLY A 50 12.09 11.20 -21.28
C GLY A 50 10.68 10.64 -21.30
N LYS A 51 10.49 9.37 -20.96
CA LYS A 51 9.17 8.74 -20.84
C LYS A 51 8.76 8.70 -19.37
N HIS A 52 7.64 9.33 -19.08
CA HIS A 52 7.02 9.28 -17.76
C HIS A 52 6.05 8.09 -17.69
N PHE A 53 6.13 7.33 -16.59
CA PHE A 53 5.20 6.25 -16.29
C PHE A 53 5.10 6.02 -14.78
N ASN A 54 4.06 5.33 -14.34
CA ASN A 54 3.85 4.95 -12.95
C ASN A 54 3.84 3.41 -12.84
N TYR A 55 4.80 2.86 -12.11
CA TYR A 55 4.86 1.41 -11.90
C TYR A 55 3.58 0.84 -11.30
N PHE A 56 2.94 1.59 -10.39
CA PHE A 56 1.74 1.10 -9.74
C PHE A 56 0.52 1.09 -10.66
N ASP A 57 0.52 1.87 -11.75
CA ASP A 57 -0.52 1.74 -12.77
C ASP A 57 -0.42 0.42 -13.52
N LEU A 58 0.81 -0.09 -13.77
CA LEU A 58 1.01 -1.40 -14.37
C LEU A 58 0.45 -2.53 -13.47
N PHE A 59 0.73 -2.47 -12.17
CA PHE A 59 0.16 -3.41 -11.20
C PHE A 59 -1.36 -3.28 -11.13
N ALA A 60 -1.89 -2.05 -11.05
CA ALA A 60 -3.32 -1.80 -10.97
C ALA A 60 -4.06 -2.35 -12.20
N ASP A 61 -3.53 -2.13 -13.42
CA ASP A 61 -4.11 -2.64 -14.65
C ASP A 61 -4.10 -4.17 -14.69
N GLU A 62 -2.99 -4.77 -14.25
CA GLU A 62 -2.82 -6.23 -14.28
C GLU A 62 -3.69 -6.93 -13.24
N PHE A 63 -3.81 -6.39 -12.03
CA PHE A 63 -4.72 -6.91 -11.01
C PHE A 63 -6.19 -6.72 -11.42
N CYS A 64 -6.56 -5.53 -11.94
CA CYS A 64 -7.92 -5.27 -12.38
C CYS A 64 -8.36 -6.19 -13.51
N ARG A 65 -7.46 -6.54 -14.44
CA ARG A 65 -7.73 -7.56 -15.49
C ARG A 65 -8.05 -8.95 -14.93
N ARG A 66 -7.61 -9.24 -13.72
CA ARG A 66 -7.86 -10.52 -13.00
C ARG A 66 -8.94 -10.39 -11.92
N SER A 67 -9.81 -9.41 -12.02
CA SER A 67 -10.87 -9.16 -11.03
C SER A 67 -10.35 -8.92 -9.61
N LEU A 68 -9.13 -8.40 -9.47
CA LEU A 68 -8.54 -8.01 -8.19
C LEU A 68 -8.44 -6.49 -8.10
N ALA A 69 -8.77 -5.93 -6.94
CA ALA A 69 -8.45 -4.55 -6.61
C ALA A 69 -6.99 -4.42 -6.13
N PHE A 70 -6.45 -3.21 -6.24
CA PHE A 70 -5.10 -2.88 -5.78
C PHE A 70 -5.15 -1.66 -4.86
N CYS A 71 -4.77 -1.84 -3.60
CA CYS A 71 -4.77 -0.82 -2.56
C CYS A 71 -3.34 -0.49 -2.14
N ARG A 72 -3.03 0.80 -2.02
CA ARG A 72 -1.75 1.33 -1.55
C ARG A 72 -1.96 2.69 -0.88
N TRP A 73 -0.99 3.14 -0.12
CA TRP A 73 -1.08 4.42 0.61
C TRP A 73 0.26 5.14 0.65
N ASN A 74 0.23 6.42 1.03
CA ASN A 74 1.44 7.18 1.27
C ASN A 74 2.05 6.77 2.62
N THR A 75 3.35 6.49 2.65
CA THR A 75 4.10 6.42 3.91
C THR A 75 3.89 7.72 4.70
N ARG A 76 3.88 7.63 6.02
CA ARG A 76 3.71 8.79 6.90
C ARG A 76 4.66 9.92 6.51
N GLY A 77 4.17 11.15 6.45
CA GLY A 77 4.91 12.33 6.02
C GLY A 77 5.22 12.39 4.52
N CYS A 78 4.76 11.43 3.72
CA CYS A 78 5.01 11.43 2.28
C CYS A 78 3.75 11.82 1.50
N ALA A 79 3.96 12.56 0.42
CA ALA A 79 2.92 12.92 -0.54
C ALA A 79 3.46 12.81 -1.96
N VAL A 80 2.57 12.52 -2.91
CA VAL A 80 2.93 12.52 -4.34
C VAL A 80 3.37 13.92 -4.75
N SER A 81 4.46 14.01 -5.49
CA SER A 81 5.02 15.24 -6.04
C SER A 81 5.23 15.11 -7.54
N ASN A 82 5.19 16.23 -8.25
CA ASN A 82 5.54 16.29 -9.68
C ASN A 82 7.01 16.65 -9.89
N HIS A 83 7.81 16.74 -8.82
CA HIS A 83 9.21 17.15 -8.91
C HIS A 83 10.13 15.93 -8.96
N PRO A 84 10.89 15.75 -10.07
CA PRO A 84 11.93 14.75 -10.15
C PRO A 84 13.09 15.10 -9.17
N PRO A 85 13.99 14.14 -8.83
CA PRO A 85 14.01 12.77 -9.35
C PRO A 85 13.06 11.80 -8.64
N ASP A 86 12.66 12.10 -7.41
CA ASP A 86 12.01 11.11 -6.54
C ASP A 86 10.48 11.15 -6.60
N PHE A 87 9.90 12.25 -7.10
CA PHE A 87 8.45 12.46 -7.18
C PHE A 87 7.72 12.30 -5.84
N VAL A 88 8.41 12.55 -4.73
CA VAL A 88 7.89 12.49 -3.35
C VAL A 88 8.15 13.81 -2.65
N ALA A 89 7.12 14.40 -2.07
CA ALA A 89 7.24 15.48 -1.10
C ALA A 89 7.27 14.89 0.31
N ILE A 90 8.15 15.38 1.17
CA ILE A 90 8.34 14.87 2.53
C ILE A 90 8.04 15.97 3.55
N ASP A 91 7.03 15.73 4.39
CA ASP A 91 6.86 16.41 5.66
C ASP A 91 7.68 15.67 6.72
N ARG A 92 8.73 16.32 7.20
CA ARG A 92 9.72 15.72 8.11
C ARG A 92 9.07 15.28 9.42
N ALA A 93 8.20 16.09 10.00
CA ALA A 93 7.55 15.78 11.28
C ALA A 93 6.67 14.53 11.16
N GLY A 94 5.92 14.40 10.08
CA GLY A 94 5.14 13.19 9.80
C GLY A 94 6.03 11.98 9.52
N TYR A 95 7.10 12.15 8.75
CA TYR A 95 8.00 11.05 8.39
C TYR A 95 8.78 10.50 9.60
N GLU A 96 9.13 11.34 10.57
CA GLU A 96 9.78 10.92 11.82
C GLU A 96 8.89 10.00 12.70
N THR A 97 7.58 9.93 12.43
CA THR A 97 6.67 8.97 13.09
C THR A 97 6.69 7.58 12.43
N TYR A 98 7.33 7.44 11.27
CA TYR A 98 7.48 6.17 10.58
C TYR A 98 8.48 5.27 11.32
N CYS A 99 8.03 4.10 11.69
CA CYS A 99 8.87 3.02 12.21
C CYS A 99 8.19 1.66 11.95
N PRO A 100 8.88 0.52 12.10
CA PRO A 100 8.28 -0.79 11.86
C PRO A 100 6.97 -1.02 12.63
N ALA A 101 6.90 -0.60 13.89
CA ALA A 101 5.70 -0.78 14.72
C ALA A 101 4.50 0.03 14.19
N THR A 102 4.71 1.31 13.85
CA THR A 102 3.64 2.14 13.26
C THR A 102 3.23 1.63 11.89
N SER A 103 4.17 1.14 11.08
CA SER A 103 3.89 0.60 9.76
C SER A 103 3.04 -0.67 9.82
N ILE A 104 3.28 -1.57 10.78
CA ILE A 104 2.43 -2.73 11.02
C ILE A 104 1.01 -2.29 11.36
N GLN A 105 0.85 -1.29 12.24
CA GLN A 105 -0.47 -0.77 12.61
C GLN A 105 -1.17 -0.06 11.43
N ASP A 106 -0.41 0.62 10.57
CA ASP A 106 -0.95 1.24 9.36
C ASP A 106 -1.45 0.19 8.36
N ILE A 107 -0.72 -0.92 8.17
CA ILE A 107 -1.19 -2.06 7.35
C ILE A 107 -2.52 -2.58 7.88
N ILE A 108 -2.62 -2.82 9.19
CA ILE A 108 -3.86 -3.31 9.85
C ILE A 108 -4.99 -2.29 9.69
N THR A 109 -4.70 -1.00 9.86
CA THR A 109 -5.67 0.09 9.69
C THR A 109 -6.22 0.14 8.27
N VAL A 110 -5.34 0.12 7.26
CA VAL A 110 -5.74 0.13 5.85
C VAL A 110 -6.54 -1.12 5.51
N LYS A 111 -6.13 -2.30 5.99
CA LYS A 111 -6.87 -3.55 5.82
C LYS A 111 -8.29 -3.46 6.40
N ASN A 112 -8.42 -2.96 7.63
CA ASN A 112 -9.73 -2.80 8.28
C ASN A 112 -10.62 -1.79 7.55
N TYR A 113 -10.04 -0.68 7.08
CA TYR A 113 -10.75 0.31 6.29
C TYR A 113 -11.28 -0.30 4.99
N VAL A 114 -10.44 -1.00 4.23
CA VAL A 114 -10.83 -1.68 2.99
C VAL A 114 -11.96 -2.67 3.24
N LYS A 115 -11.87 -3.48 4.29
CA LYS A 115 -12.89 -4.48 4.65
C LYS A 115 -14.24 -3.85 5.01
N ALA A 116 -14.24 -2.63 5.53
CA ALA A 116 -15.46 -1.88 5.85
C ALA A 116 -16.16 -1.29 4.62
N LEU A 117 -15.48 -1.17 3.49
CA LEU A 117 -16.07 -0.65 2.25
C LEU A 117 -17.05 -1.67 1.66
N PRO A 118 -18.30 -1.27 1.32
CA PRO A 118 -19.33 -2.19 0.84
C PRO A 118 -18.90 -3.04 -0.36
N GLN A 119 -18.14 -2.46 -1.30
CA GLN A 119 -17.70 -3.13 -2.52
C GLN A 119 -16.63 -4.20 -2.26
N PHE A 120 -15.94 -4.18 -1.09
CA PHE A 120 -14.90 -5.14 -0.72
C PHE A 120 -15.27 -6.02 0.47
N ARG A 121 -16.49 -5.90 0.99
CA ARG A 121 -16.94 -6.62 2.19
C ARG A 121 -16.71 -8.13 2.11
N TYR A 122 -16.88 -8.71 0.92
CA TYR A 122 -16.73 -10.15 0.68
C TYR A 122 -15.45 -10.49 -0.13
N ALA A 123 -14.63 -9.50 -0.47
CA ALA A 123 -13.40 -9.71 -1.19
C ALA A 123 -12.37 -10.44 -0.31
N LYS A 124 -11.60 -11.33 -0.93
CA LYS A 124 -10.42 -11.94 -0.30
C LYS A 124 -9.32 -10.89 -0.14
N ILE A 125 -8.75 -10.78 1.04
CA ILE A 125 -7.65 -9.84 1.32
C ILE A 125 -6.32 -10.55 1.17
N LEU A 126 -5.45 -9.98 0.34
CA LEU A 126 -4.07 -10.41 0.15
C LEU A 126 -3.14 -9.25 0.55
N LEU A 127 -2.10 -9.52 1.32
CA LEU A 127 -1.03 -8.56 1.57
C LEU A 127 0.13 -8.85 0.63
N MET A 128 0.58 -7.82 -0.09
CA MET A 128 1.75 -7.89 -0.98
C MET A 128 2.86 -7.01 -0.42
N GLY A 129 3.93 -7.61 0.09
CA GLY A 129 5.08 -6.90 0.64
C GLY A 129 6.30 -7.01 -0.26
N ILE A 130 7.03 -5.89 -0.39
CA ILE A 130 8.34 -5.85 -1.08
C ILE A 130 9.39 -5.30 -0.12
N SER A 131 10.56 -5.96 -0.05
CA SER A 131 11.68 -5.56 0.82
C SER A 131 11.23 -5.49 2.29
N GLU A 132 11.35 -4.35 2.99
CA GLU A 132 10.86 -4.18 4.36
C GLU A 132 9.38 -4.54 4.48
N GLY A 133 8.53 -4.17 3.52
CA GLY A 133 7.12 -4.54 3.50
C GLY A 133 6.89 -6.05 3.48
N ALA A 134 7.79 -6.82 2.85
CA ALA A 134 7.74 -8.28 2.89
C ALA A 134 8.08 -8.85 4.27
N THR A 135 8.80 -8.10 5.08
CA THR A 135 9.08 -8.44 6.50
C THR A 135 7.92 -8.04 7.40
N LEU A 136 7.30 -6.86 7.16
CA LEU A 136 6.24 -6.32 8.03
C LEU A 136 4.87 -6.96 7.79
N ALA A 137 4.54 -7.32 6.54
CA ALA A 137 3.25 -7.90 6.18
C ALA A 137 2.89 -9.16 6.98
N PRO A 138 3.80 -10.12 7.23
CA PRO A 138 3.52 -11.27 8.11
C PRO A 138 3.15 -10.87 9.54
N PHE A 139 3.85 -9.86 10.13
CA PHE A 139 3.52 -9.39 11.47
C PHE A 139 2.14 -8.72 11.53
N ALA A 140 1.75 -8.01 10.46
CA ALA A 140 0.40 -7.45 10.36
C ALA A 140 -0.66 -8.54 10.15
N ALA A 141 -0.30 -9.66 9.55
CA ALA A 141 -1.22 -10.77 9.30
C ALA A 141 -1.52 -11.60 10.56
N VAL A 142 -0.55 -11.75 11.47
CA VAL A 142 -0.69 -12.60 12.67
C VAL A 142 -1.96 -12.30 13.50
N PRO A 143 -2.31 -11.02 13.80
CA PRO A 143 -3.51 -10.71 14.57
C PRO A 143 -4.80 -10.71 13.72
N CYS A 144 -4.75 -11.10 12.44
CA CYS A 144 -5.85 -11.00 11.49
C CYS A 144 -6.22 -12.38 10.95
N ASP A 145 -7.43 -12.82 11.18
CA ASP A 145 -7.98 -14.11 10.71
C ASP A 145 -8.62 -14.03 9.31
N ASP A 146 -8.73 -12.82 8.74
CA ASP A 146 -9.40 -12.56 7.47
C ASP A 146 -8.45 -12.27 6.30
N ILE A 147 -7.14 -12.50 6.48
CA ILE A 147 -6.14 -12.40 5.41
C ILE A 147 -6.04 -13.75 4.68
N ALA A 148 -6.36 -13.74 3.40
CA ALA A 148 -6.40 -14.96 2.57
C ALA A 148 -5.02 -15.43 2.10
N GLY A 149 -4.01 -14.56 2.09
CA GLY A 149 -2.66 -14.93 1.69
C GLY A 149 -1.66 -13.78 1.68
N LEU A 150 -0.39 -14.14 1.55
CA LEU A 150 0.75 -13.24 1.48
C LEU A 150 1.51 -13.42 0.17
N LEU A 151 1.89 -12.31 -0.47
CA LEU A 151 2.77 -12.23 -1.63
C LEU A 151 4.03 -11.49 -1.16
N LEU A 152 5.13 -12.19 -0.97
CA LEU A 152 6.34 -11.62 -0.36
C LEU A 152 7.50 -11.67 -1.35
N ALA A 153 8.09 -10.51 -1.63
CA ALA A 153 9.24 -10.37 -2.51
C ALA A 153 10.40 -9.66 -1.80
N GLY A 154 11.61 -10.23 -1.87
CA GLY A 154 12.80 -9.65 -1.26
C GLY A 154 12.79 -9.72 0.27
N VAL A 155 12.31 -10.82 0.83
CA VAL A 155 12.34 -11.07 2.29
C VAL A 155 13.79 -11.24 2.73
N SER A 156 14.20 -10.47 3.74
CA SER A 156 15.49 -10.69 4.40
C SER A 156 15.36 -11.83 5.42
N TYR A 157 16.07 -12.93 5.17
CA TYR A 157 16.25 -13.99 6.16
C TYR A 157 17.49 -13.65 7.01
N GLY A 158 17.29 -12.97 8.10
CA GLY A 158 18.35 -12.66 9.04
C GLY A 158 17.76 -12.18 10.37
N ASN A 159 18.42 -12.52 11.49
CA ASN A 159 18.09 -11.90 12.77
C ASN A 159 18.30 -10.39 12.62
N MET A 160 17.23 -9.62 12.65
CA MET A 160 17.35 -8.19 12.92
C MET A 160 17.81 -8.06 14.38
N ARG A 161 19.13 -7.95 14.54
CA ARG A 161 19.76 -7.64 15.82
C ARG A 161 19.81 -6.15 16.01
#